data_a77fe0b301be62c6a40188687e518754
#
_entry.id   a77fe0b301be62c6a40188687e518754
#
_cell.length_a   1.000
_cell.length_b   1.000
_cell.length_c   1.000
_cell.angle_alpha   90.00
_cell.angle_beta   90.00
_cell.angle_gamma   90.00
#
_symmetry.space_group_name_H-M   'P 1'
#
loop_
_entity.id
_entity.type
_entity.pdbx_description
1 polymer ?
#
loop_
_entity_poly.entity_id
_entity_poly.type
_entity_poly.pdbx_seq_one_letter_code
_entity_poly.pdbx_strand_id
1 'polypeptide(L)'
;MNKNIKIEEILIIGAGPAGLTAAWEAEKFGIKTVVLEGDKEVGGISRTVERNGWRFDIGGHRFFTKVDEVYDVWDEILDKEDFLLRPRMSRIYYNKKFFDYPLKASNALFNLGIFEAIRCVISYIIVRIKPPKNQDNFENWVAARFGWRLYNIFFKTYTEKVWGVDAREIGADWAAQRIKNLSLLKAVLNSLKINKSGEIITTLIDEFKYPKLGPGMMWDEAYKKLLEKNHQILLKRKVIEIEKNENFYRVYTDSGEEFFAKNIITSMPLAHLPKTIIPKPKSEIIESGDNLTFRDFLSVALVIDSENAFPDNWIYIHEPEVKVGRVQNYGSWSPYLVKDGKTCLGLEYFVNIGDELWTMKDEELISLAKDELEKLSLITKDSVLEGYVVRMPKAYPVYDLNYSDNIKNISTWLKKEHKNIFPVGRNGMHRYNNQDHSMMTAIKSIRNILNGENNNIWEVNVEDDYHEEVSTGRDAPIKKT
;
A
#
# COMPACT_ATOMS: atom_id res chain seq x y z
N MET A 1 -4.85 -37.48 -30.26
CA MET A 1 -6.09 -36.74 -30.11
C MET A 1 -5.75 -35.25 -30.07
N ASN A 2 -6.03 -34.53 -31.16
CA ASN A 2 -5.89 -33.05 -31.15
C ASN A 2 -6.96 -32.50 -30.19
N LYS A 3 -6.62 -32.24 -28.96
CA LYS A 3 -7.44 -31.37 -28.12
C LYS A 3 -7.43 -30.00 -28.82
N ASN A 4 -8.58 -29.53 -29.25
CA ASN A 4 -8.73 -28.13 -29.69
C ASN A 4 -8.21 -27.24 -28.56
N ILE A 5 -6.98 -26.70 -28.72
CA ILE A 5 -6.39 -25.81 -27.75
C ILE A 5 -7.15 -24.49 -27.83
N LYS A 6 -7.82 -24.09 -26.74
CA LYS A 6 -8.44 -22.77 -26.63
C LYS A 6 -7.37 -21.77 -26.27
N ILE A 7 -7.13 -20.79 -27.15
CA ILE A 7 -6.21 -19.68 -26.88
C ILE A 7 -7.06 -18.48 -26.44
N GLU A 8 -6.87 -18.05 -25.21
CA GLU A 8 -7.54 -16.87 -24.66
C GLU A 8 -6.92 -15.59 -25.26
N GLU A 9 -7.76 -14.59 -25.46
CA GLU A 9 -7.27 -13.26 -25.88
C GLU A 9 -6.42 -12.63 -24.78
N ILE A 10 -6.91 -12.75 -23.53
CA ILE A 10 -6.24 -12.22 -22.33
C ILE A 10 -6.31 -13.25 -21.21
N LEU A 11 -5.16 -13.57 -20.63
CA LEU A 11 -5.00 -14.28 -19.36
C LEU A 11 -4.51 -13.29 -18.30
N ILE A 12 -5.08 -13.38 -17.10
CA ILE A 12 -4.73 -12.50 -15.97
C ILE A 12 -4.11 -13.36 -14.85
N ILE A 13 -2.97 -12.93 -14.31
CA ILE A 13 -2.30 -13.60 -13.19
C ILE A 13 -2.40 -12.70 -11.96
N GLY A 14 -3.15 -13.21 -10.95
CA GLY A 14 -3.50 -12.55 -9.70
C GLY A 14 -4.90 -11.97 -9.70
N ALA A 15 -5.65 -12.21 -8.61
CA ALA A 15 -7.00 -11.71 -8.38
C ALA A 15 -7.06 -10.63 -7.28
N GLY A 16 -6.02 -9.81 -7.17
CA GLY A 16 -6.02 -8.59 -6.37
C GLY A 16 -6.69 -7.42 -7.11
N PRO A 17 -6.66 -6.19 -6.57
CA PRO A 17 -7.25 -5.00 -7.18
C PRO A 17 -6.90 -4.81 -8.66
N ALA A 18 -5.64 -4.97 -9.04
CA ALA A 18 -5.21 -4.82 -10.43
C ALA A 18 -5.80 -5.91 -11.35
N GLY A 19 -5.73 -7.18 -10.94
CA GLY A 19 -6.20 -8.28 -11.79
C GLY A 19 -7.73 -8.30 -11.96
N LEU A 20 -8.49 -8.07 -10.89
CA LEU A 20 -9.95 -7.99 -10.98
C LEU A 20 -10.40 -6.76 -11.77
N THR A 21 -9.70 -5.62 -11.64
CA THR A 21 -9.96 -4.44 -12.48
C THR A 21 -9.63 -4.70 -13.95
N ALA A 22 -8.56 -5.47 -14.25
CA ALA A 22 -8.28 -5.86 -15.63
C ALA A 22 -9.42 -6.69 -16.23
N ALA A 23 -9.94 -7.66 -15.49
CA ALA A 23 -11.11 -8.45 -15.94
C ALA A 23 -12.36 -7.57 -16.11
N TRP A 24 -12.58 -6.63 -15.18
CA TRP A 24 -13.69 -5.68 -15.24
C TRP A 24 -13.63 -4.76 -16.45
N GLU A 25 -12.45 -4.22 -16.75
CA GLU A 25 -12.26 -3.37 -17.92
C GLU A 25 -12.36 -4.17 -19.22
N ALA A 26 -11.84 -5.42 -19.28
CA ALA A 26 -11.99 -6.31 -20.44
C ALA A 26 -13.46 -6.61 -20.74
N GLU A 27 -14.32 -6.74 -19.71
CA GLU A 27 -15.76 -6.93 -19.86
C GLU A 27 -16.43 -5.77 -20.62
N LYS A 28 -15.98 -4.52 -20.44
CA LYS A 28 -16.49 -3.35 -21.16
C LYS A 28 -16.26 -3.46 -22.67
N PHE A 29 -15.28 -4.25 -23.10
CA PHE A 29 -15.00 -4.58 -24.50
C PHE A 29 -15.64 -5.92 -24.94
N GLY A 30 -16.44 -6.57 -24.08
CA GLY A 30 -17.05 -7.86 -24.37
C GLY A 30 -16.09 -9.06 -24.38
N ILE A 31 -14.88 -8.88 -23.85
CA ILE A 31 -13.85 -9.94 -23.79
C ILE A 31 -13.93 -10.67 -22.45
N LYS A 32 -14.16 -11.98 -22.52
CA LYS A 32 -14.11 -12.85 -21.33
C LYS A 32 -12.68 -13.26 -21.05
N THR A 33 -12.29 -13.19 -19.78
CA THR A 33 -10.92 -13.47 -19.34
C THR A 33 -10.86 -14.71 -18.46
N VAL A 34 -9.68 -15.33 -18.40
CA VAL A 34 -9.31 -16.31 -17.39
C VAL A 34 -8.36 -15.62 -16.40
N VAL A 35 -8.71 -15.64 -15.11
CA VAL A 35 -7.92 -15.11 -14.01
C VAL A 35 -7.40 -16.27 -13.19
N LEU A 36 -6.08 -16.35 -12.99
CA LEU A 36 -5.40 -17.36 -12.17
C LEU A 36 -4.91 -16.73 -10.87
N GLU A 37 -5.42 -17.21 -9.74
CA GLU A 37 -5.02 -16.75 -8.40
C GLU A 37 -4.37 -17.87 -7.61
N GLY A 38 -3.20 -17.61 -7.05
CA GLY A 38 -2.47 -18.58 -6.25
C GLY A 38 -3.06 -18.84 -4.86
N ASP A 39 -3.78 -17.87 -4.30
CA ASP A 39 -4.42 -18.00 -2.99
C ASP A 39 -5.83 -18.65 -3.13
N LYS A 40 -6.43 -18.97 -2.00
CA LYS A 40 -7.80 -19.46 -1.86
C LYS A 40 -8.85 -18.34 -1.86
N GLU A 41 -8.44 -17.09 -1.79
CA GLU A 41 -9.27 -15.89 -1.66
C GLU A 41 -8.81 -14.82 -2.64
N VAL A 42 -9.73 -13.97 -3.08
CA VAL A 42 -9.45 -12.79 -3.93
C VAL A 42 -9.06 -11.56 -3.09
N GLY A 43 -8.76 -10.43 -3.74
CA GLY A 43 -8.49 -9.15 -3.10
C GLY A 43 -7.02 -8.90 -2.76
N GLY A 44 -6.16 -9.93 -2.79
CA GLY A 44 -4.72 -9.77 -2.48
C GLY A 44 -4.50 -9.13 -1.11
N ILE A 45 -3.68 -8.08 -1.03
CA ILE A 45 -3.45 -7.34 0.23
C ILE A 45 -4.59 -6.38 0.60
N SER A 46 -5.56 -6.16 -0.30
CA SER A 46 -6.74 -5.31 -0.04
C SER A 46 -7.95 -6.12 0.43
N ARG A 47 -7.76 -7.35 0.85
CA ARG A 47 -8.81 -8.18 1.45
C ARG A 47 -9.04 -7.85 2.90
N THR A 48 -10.24 -8.17 3.39
CA THR A 48 -10.61 -8.11 4.80
C THR A 48 -10.67 -9.51 5.36
N VAL A 49 -9.98 -9.75 6.46
CA VAL A 49 -9.97 -11.07 7.13
C VAL A 49 -11.12 -11.11 8.13
N GLU A 50 -11.89 -12.21 8.11
CA GLU A 50 -12.94 -12.46 9.10
C GLU A 50 -12.55 -13.61 10.04
N ARG A 51 -12.71 -13.39 11.35
CA ARG A 51 -12.52 -14.40 12.39
C ARG A 51 -13.57 -14.20 13.48
N ASN A 52 -14.36 -15.22 13.74
CA ASN A 52 -15.42 -15.19 14.75
C ASN A 52 -16.36 -13.97 14.66
N GLY A 53 -16.63 -13.47 13.44
CA GLY A 53 -17.45 -12.29 13.20
C GLY A 53 -16.74 -10.95 13.41
N TRP A 54 -15.46 -10.94 13.78
CA TRP A 54 -14.58 -9.77 13.73
C TRP A 54 -13.97 -9.64 12.37
N ARG A 55 -13.90 -8.41 11.85
CA ARG A 55 -13.28 -8.11 10.55
C ARG A 55 -12.12 -7.16 10.74
N PHE A 56 -11.03 -7.46 10.07
CA PHE A 56 -9.83 -6.64 10.12
C PHE A 56 -9.05 -6.69 8.81
N ASP A 57 -8.53 -5.53 8.42
CA ASP A 57 -7.84 -5.34 7.16
C ASP A 57 -6.36 -5.68 7.26
N ILE A 58 -5.79 -6.04 6.14
CA ILE A 58 -4.34 -6.20 5.99
C ILE A 58 -3.74 -4.84 5.63
N GLY A 59 -3.50 -4.01 6.66
CA GLY A 59 -3.12 -2.61 6.49
C GLY A 59 -4.30 -1.67 6.27
N GLY A 60 -4.06 -0.38 6.29
CA GLY A 60 -5.10 0.63 6.08
C GLY A 60 -5.37 0.89 4.60
N HIS A 61 -6.60 0.72 4.15
CA HIS A 61 -7.03 0.94 2.77
C HIS A 61 -8.15 1.97 2.68
N ARG A 62 -7.80 3.25 2.50
CA ARG A 62 -8.77 4.31 2.22
C ARG A 62 -9.22 4.26 0.77
N PHE A 63 -10.52 4.48 0.54
CA PHE A 63 -11.08 4.64 -0.79
C PHE A 63 -11.10 6.13 -1.12
N PHE A 64 -10.01 6.57 -1.66
CA PHE A 64 -9.79 7.92 -2.14
C PHE A 64 -8.94 7.86 -3.42
N THR A 65 -9.31 8.64 -4.41
CA THR A 65 -8.57 8.78 -5.67
C THR A 65 -8.79 10.16 -6.28
N LYS A 66 -7.85 10.61 -7.09
CA LYS A 66 -7.99 11.80 -7.94
C LYS A 66 -8.50 11.47 -9.35
N VAL A 67 -8.74 10.19 -9.62
CA VAL A 67 -9.05 9.68 -10.95
C VAL A 67 -10.52 9.27 -11.02
N ASP A 68 -11.32 10.02 -11.77
CA ASP A 68 -12.77 9.79 -11.89
C ASP A 68 -13.11 8.40 -12.42
N GLU A 69 -12.31 7.85 -13.33
CA GLU A 69 -12.50 6.49 -13.88
C GLU A 69 -12.42 5.40 -12.80
N VAL A 70 -11.62 5.59 -11.76
CA VAL A 70 -11.54 4.66 -10.63
C VAL A 70 -12.80 4.74 -9.78
N TYR A 71 -13.34 5.95 -9.57
CA TYR A 71 -14.63 6.12 -8.91
C TYR A 71 -15.76 5.43 -9.68
N ASP A 72 -15.76 5.54 -11.03
CA ASP A 72 -16.77 4.87 -11.86
C ASP A 72 -16.73 3.36 -11.64
N VAL A 73 -15.54 2.75 -11.61
CA VAL A 73 -15.41 1.31 -11.35
C VAL A 73 -15.88 0.95 -9.94
N TRP A 74 -15.57 1.76 -8.92
CA TRP A 74 -16.06 1.50 -7.56
C TRP A 74 -17.60 1.58 -7.49
N ASP A 75 -18.21 2.59 -8.11
CA ASP A 75 -19.66 2.80 -8.15
C ASP A 75 -20.38 1.74 -9.04
N GLU A 76 -19.70 1.12 -10.01
CA GLU A 76 -20.20 -0.03 -10.79
C GLU A 76 -20.17 -1.34 -9.97
N ILE A 77 -19.21 -1.50 -9.06
CA ILE A 77 -19.03 -2.73 -8.27
C ILE A 77 -19.86 -2.71 -7.00
N LEU A 78 -19.85 -1.62 -6.22
CA LEU A 78 -20.59 -1.48 -4.96
C LEU A 78 -21.65 -0.39 -5.06
N ASP A 79 -22.79 -0.62 -4.43
CA ASP A 79 -23.83 0.39 -4.29
C ASP A 79 -23.38 1.51 -3.33
N LYS A 80 -23.98 2.69 -3.49
CA LYS A 80 -23.60 3.87 -2.65
C LYS A 80 -23.83 3.62 -1.16
N GLU A 81 -24.84 2.83 -0.81
CA GLU A 81 -25.20 2.45 0.54
C GLU A 81 -24.17 1.52 1.19
N ASP A 82 -23.32 0.90 0.41
CA ASP A 82 -22.24 0.03 0.88
C ASP A 82 -20.99 0.81 1.29
N PHE A 83 -20.93 2.09 0.96
CA PHE A 83 -19.86 2.97 1.40
C PHE A 83 -20.25 3.80 2.61
N LEU A 84 -19.34 3.89 3.56
CA LEU A 84 -19.38 4.85 4.66
C LEU A 84 -18.47 6.03 4.32
N LEU A 85 -18.88 7.23 4.68
CA LEU A 85 -18.00 8.39 4.72
C LEU A 85 -17.35 8.44 6.12
N ARG A 86 -16.03 8.39 6.17
CA ARG A 86 -15.28 8.29 7.43
C ARG A 86 -14.32 9.47 7.59
N PRO A 87 -14.28 10.06 8.80
CA PRO A 87 -13.32 11.11 9.07
C PRO A 87 -11.89 10.57 8.98
N ARG A 88 -11.01 11.33 8.34
CA ARG A 88 -9.60 11.02 8.28
C ARG A 88 -8.93 11.48 9.57
N MET A 89 -8.67 10.55 10.46
CA MET A 89 -7.97 10.84 11.70
C MET A 89 -6.79 9.88 11.88
N SER A 90 -5.60 10.45 12.00
CA SER A 90 -4.39 9.70 12.37
C SER A 90 -3.42 10.62 13.08
N ARG A 91 -2.67 10.07 14.03
CA ARG A 91 -1.68 10.80 14.83
C ARG A 91 -0.38 10.00 14.93
N ILE A 92 0.68 10.70 15.30
CA ILE A 92 1.96 10.10 15.66
C ILE A 92 2.02 10.00 17.18
N TYR A 93 2.40 8.83 17.68
CA TYR A 93 2.67 8.60 19.11
C TYR A 93 4.18 8.57 19.35
N TYR A 94 4.67 9.51 20.13
CA TYR A 94 6.08 9.61 20.52
C TYR A 94 6.23 10.21 21.91
N ASN A 95 7.07 9.62 22.75
CA ASN A 95 7.33 10.04 24.13
C ASN A 95 6.05 10.27 24.94
N LYS A 96 5.13 9.29 24.89
CA LYS A 96 3.81 9.28 25.55
C LYS A 96 2.91 10.46 25.17
N LYS A 97 3.11 11.07 24.01
CA LYS A 97 2.34 12.19 23.48
C LYS A 97 1.86 11.92 22.06
N PHE A 98 0.73 12.53 21.71
CA PHE A 98 0.18 12.46 20.39
C PHE A 98 0.51 13.73 19.59
N PHE A 99 0.99 13.55 18.36
CA PHE A 99 1.28 14.61 17.42
C PHE A 99 0.38 14.49 16.22
N ASP A 100 -0.08 15.61 15.67
CA ASP A 100 -0.92 15.63 14.48
C ASP A 100 -0.19 15.00 13.30
N TYR A 101 -0.93 14.29 12.46
CA TYR A 101 -0.43 13.81 11.18
C TYR A 101 -1.34 14.33 10.04
N PRO A 102 -0.80 15.03 9.03
CA PRO A 102 0.61 15.42 8.91
C PRO A 102 1.10 16.35 10.03
N LEU A 103 2.40 16.32 10.28
CA LEU A 103 3.01 17.03 11.37
C LEU A 103 2.77 18.55 11.25
N LYS A 104 2.01 19.12 12.18
CA LYS A 104 1.81 20.57 12.28
C LYS A 104 2.87 21.17 13.20
N ALA A 105 3.55 22.21 12.75
CA ALA A 105 4.66 22.82 13.51
C ALA A 105 4.23 23.32 14.89
N SER A 106 3.07 23.97 15.00
CA SER A 106 2.55 24.45 16.30
C SER A 106 2.30 23.29 17.28
N ASN A 107 1.64 22.22 16.82
CA ASN A 107 1.37 21.04 17.64
C ASN A 107 2.69 20.33 18.00
N ALA A 108 3.62 20.18 17.05
CA ALA A 108 4.93 19.55 17.30
C ALA A 108 5.76 20.35 18.32
N LEU A 109 5.88 21.64 18.16
CA LEU A 109 6.64 22.51 19.07
C LEU A 109 6.03 22.53 20.47
N PHE A 110 4.70 22.61 20.58
CA PHE A 110 4.02 22.57 21.87
C PHE A 110 4.23 21.24 22.60
N ASN A 111 4.05 20.12 21.90
CA ASN A 111 4.16 18.80 22.51
C ASN A 111 5.60 18.37 22.80
N LEU A 112 6.59 18.81 21.99
CA LEU A 112 8.01 18.58 22.30
C LEU A 112 8.48 19.37 23.53
N GLY A 113 7.86 20.51 23.83
CA GLY A 113 8.28 21.45 24.84
C GLY A 113 9.35 22.42 24.35
N ILE A 114 9.46 23.56 25.03
CA ILE A 114 10.22 24.72 24.55
C ILE A 114 11.69 24.43 24.32
N PHE A 115 12.33 23.68 25.21
CA PHE A 115 13.77 23.36 25.11
C PHE A 115 14.07 22.48 23.89
N GLU A 116 13.25 21.47 23.66
CA GLU A 116 13.41 20.58 22.51
C GLU A 116 13.06 21.30 21.20
N ALA A 117 12.05 22.15 21.21
CA ALA A 117 11.70 23.00 20.08
C ALA A 117 12.87 23.92 19.67
N ILE A 118 13.53 24.57 20.64
CA ILE A 118 14.72 25.41 20.39
C ILE A 118 15.85 24.55 19.77
N ARG A 119 16.12 23.37 20.30
CA ARG A 119 17.13 22.46 19.74
C ARG A 119 16.82 22.04 18.30
N CYS A 120 15.55 21.81 17.97
CA CYS A 120 15.11 21.49 16.61
C CYS A 120 15.37 22.68 15.66
N VAL A 121 15.03 23.91 16.08
CA VAL A 121 15.26 25.13 15.29
C VAL A 121 16.76 25.37 15.07
N ILE A 122 17.59 25.23 16.12
CA ILE A 122 19.05 25.37 15.99
C ILE A 122 19.61 24.32 15.04
N SER A 123 19.18 23.05 15.18
CA SER A 123 19.59 21.97 14.27
C SER A 123 19.21 22.24 12.82
N TYR A 124 18.02 22.80 12.58
CA TYR A 124 17.59 23.22 11.25
C TYR A 124 18.47 24.33 10.67
N ILE A 125 18.77 25.36 11.46
CA ILE A 125 19.64 26.49 11.03
C ILE A 125 21.03 25.98 10.66
N ILE A 126 21.61 25.08 11.49
CA ILE A 126 22.94 24.50 11.24
C ILE A 126 22.96 23.77 9.90
N VAL A 127 21.93 22.96 9.62
CA VAL A 127 21.83 22.21 8.35
C VAL A 127 21.61 23.14 7.15
N ARG A 128 20.91 24.28 7.34
CA ARG A 128 20.76 25.28 6.26
C ARG A 128 22.06 25.98 5.90
N ILE A 129 22.95 26.15 6.88
CA ILE A 129 24.29 26.74 6.69
C ILE A 129 25.26 25.70 6.10
N LYS A 130 25.19 24.46 6.60
CA LYS A 130 26.07 23.36 6.19
C LYS A 130 25.23 22.09 5.90
N PRO A 131 24.58 22.04 4.70
CA PRO A 131 23.78 20.88 4.34
C PRO A 131 24.63 19.62 4.11
N PRO A 132 24.06 18.42 4.25
CA PRO A 132 24.69 17.18 3.83
C PRO A 132 25.11 17.26 2.36
N LYS A 133 26.33 16.82 2.05
CA LYS A 133 26.89 16.92 0.69
C LYS A 133 26.18 16.04 -0.33
N ASN A 134 25.80 14.83 0.08
CA ASN A 134 25.06 13.88 -0.72
C ASN A 134 23.64 13.76 -0.14
N GLN A 135 22.61 13.89 -0.98
CA GLN A 135 21.20 13.78 -0.61
C GLN A 135 20.49 12.66 -1.41
N ASP A 136 21.23 11.65 -1.86
CA ASP A 136 20.68 10.53 -2.65
C ASP A 136 19.99 9.48 -1.77
N ASN A 137 20.20 9.54 -0.44
CA ASN A 137 19.51 8.67 0.51
C ASN A 137 18.50 9.44 1.37
N PHE A 138 17.58 8.67 1.96
CA PHE A 138 16.49 9.19 2.80
C PHE A 138 16.99 10.04 3.96
N GLU A 139 17.99 9.56 4.73
CA GLU A 139 18.51 10.24 5.90
C GLU A 139 18.98 11.66 5.56
N ASN A 140 19.91 11.77 4.64
CA ASN A 140 20.50 13.06 4.24
C ASN A 140 19.45 13.98 3.58
N TRP A 141 18.55 13.42 2.79
CA TRP A 141 17.49 14.17 2.12
C TRP A 141 16.52 14.80 3.13
N VAL A 142 16.08 14.05 4.13
CA VAL A 142 15.17 14.53 5.17
C VAL A 142 15.90 15.50 6.11
N ALA A 143 17.12 15.15 6.56
CA ALA A 143 17.90 16.01 7.43
C ALA A 143 18.20 17.37 6.81
N ALA A 144 18.49 17.42 5.49
CA ALA A 144 18.71 18.67 4.77
C ALA A 144 17.49 19.63 4.79
N ARG A 145 16.28 19.08 4.92
CA ARG A 145 15.00 19.83 4.89
C ARG A 145 14.44 20.17 6.26
N PHE A 146 14.69 19.31 7.25
CA PHE A 146 14.06 19.42 8.58
C PHE A 146 15.09 19.58 9.71
N GLY A 147 16.36 19.39 9.45
CA GLY A 147 17.40 19.32 10.47
C GLY A 147 17.53 17.95 11.12
N TRP A 148 18.73 17.60 11.55
CA TRP A 148 19.04 16.30 12.16
C TRP A 148 18.18 15.96 13.38
N ARG A 149 17.81 16.98 14.18
CA ARG A 149 17.02 16.73 15.40
C ARG A 149 15.61 16.24 15.08
N LEU A 150 14.89 16.91 14.19
CA LEU A 150 13.55 16.49 13.76
C LEU A 150 13.60 15.18 12.98
N TYR A 151 14.63 14.97 12.16
CA TYR A 151 14.86 13.69 11.50
C TYR A 151 14.93 12.55 12.52
N ASN A 152 15.76 12.67 13.56
CA ASN A 152 15.90 11.62 14.57
C ASN A 152 14.61 11.37 15.37
N ILE A 153 13.81 12.40 15.63
CA ILE A 153 12.56 12.27 16.41
C ILE A 153 11.43 11.64 15.59
N PHE A 154 11.18 12.16 14.38
CA PHE A 154 9.95 11.84 13.65
C PHE A 154 10.15 10.98 12.40
N PHE A 155 11.38 10.76 11.95
CA PHE A 155 11.57 10.05 10.69
C PHE A 155 12.38 8.76 10.87
N LYS A 156 13.52 8.82 11.54
CA LYS A 156 14.47 7.72 11.63
C LYS A 156 13.81 6.43 12.15
N THR A 157 13.37 6.43 13.40
CA THR A 157 12.87 5.22 14.09
C THR A 157 11.72 4.57 13.33
N TYR A 158 10.75 5.35 12.88
CA TYR A 158 9.61 4.81 12.15
C TYR A 158 10.01 4.26 10.79
N THR A 159 10.85 4.99 10.05
CA THR A 159 11.32 4.55 8.73
C THR A 159 12.11 3.24 8.81
N GLU A 160 13.03 3.14 9.77
CA GLU A 160 13.81 1.92 9.99
C GLU A 160 12.94 0.74 10.44
N LYS A 161 11.90 0.96 11.26
CA LYS A 161 10.90 -0.08 11.59
C LYS A 161 10.17 -0.58 10.34
N VAL A 162 9.69 0.33 9.50
CA VAL A 162 8.91 -0.01 8.30
C VAL A 162 9.76 -0.75 7.27
N TRP A 163 10.95 -0.24 6.98
CA TRP A 163 11.78 -0.78 5.91
C TRP A 163 12.74 -1.88 6.34
N GLY A 164 13.05 -1.96 7.65
CA GLY A 164 13.93 -2.98 8.21
C GLY A 164 15.40 -2.84 7.78
N VAL A 165 15.76 -1.68 7.23
CA VAL A 165 17.11 -1.31 6.81
C VAL A 165 17.47 0.07 7.37
N ASP A 166 18.74 0.39 7.42
CA ASP A 166 19.22 1.72 7.84
C ASP A 166 18.67 2.78 6.86
N ALA A 167 18.26 3.93 7.38
CA ALA A 167 17.71 5.02 6.57
C ALA A 167 18.69 5.56 5.51
N ARG A 168 19.98 5.28 5.63
CA ARG A 168 21.02 5.59 4.63
C ARG A 168 20.99 4.66 3.41
N GLU A 169 20.37 3.50 3.53
CA GLU A 169 20.23 2.50 2.46
C GLU A 169 18.95 2.70 1.62
N ILE A 170 18.07 3.60 2.06
CA ILE A 170 16.81 3.94 1.37
C ILE A 170 17.05 5.10 0.40
N GLY A 171 16.55 4.99 -0.83
CA GLY A 171 16.65 6.05 -1.83
C GLY A 171 15.88 7.32 -1.44
N ALA A 172 16.41 8.49 -1.82
CA ALA A 172 15.80 9.78 -1.54
C ALA A 172 14.49 10.01 -2.29
N ASP A 173 14.29 9.38 -3.42
CA ASP A 173 13.08 9.46 -4.24
C ASP A 173 11.83 8.99 -3.49
N TRP A 174 11.96 7.96 -2.65
CA TRP A 174 10.88 7.55 -1.76
C TRP A 174 10.49 8.66 -0.77
N ALA A 175 11.49 9.33 -0.16
CA ALA A 175 11.25 10.47 0.72
C ALA A 175 10.58 11.61 -0.03
N ALA A 176 11.04 11.90 -1.25
CA ALA A 176 10.51 12.95 -2.09
C ALA A 176 9.02 12.72 -2.45
N GLN A 177 8.60 11.50 -2.70
CA GLN A 177 7.19 11.15 -2.96
C GLN A 177 6.28 11.30 -1.74
N ARG A 178 6.80 11.13 -0.52
CA ARG A 178 6.00 11.06 0.72
C ARG A 178 6.05 12.32 1.57
N ILE A 179 7.12 13.12 1.46
CA ILE A 179 7.40 14.25 2.36
C ILE A 179 7.42 15.57 1.57
N LYS A 180 6.72 15.65 0.43
CA LYS A 180 6.66 16.85 -0.39
C LYS A 180 5.94 17.99 0.35
N ASN A 181 6.35 19.23 0.00
CA ASN A 181 5.74 20.49 0.45
C ASN A 181 5.81 20.82 1.96
N LEU A 182 6.40 19.98 2.80
CA LEU A 182 6.64 20.30 4.20
C LEU A 182 7.90 21.17 4.33
N SER A 183 7.74 22.47 4.32
CA SER A 183 8.83 23.41 4.70
C SER A 183 8.66 23.81 6.17
N LEU A 184 9.58 23.35 7.03
CA LEU A 184 9.58 23.76 8.44
C LEU A 184 9.59 25.27 8.59
N LEU A 185 10.32 25.99 7.73
CA LEU A 185 10.37 27.45 7.75
C LEU A 185 9.00 28.07 7.47
N LYS A 186 8.29 27.61 6.43
CA LYS A 186 6.93 28.06 6.15
C LYS A 186 5.98 27.73 7.30
N ALA A 187 6.09 26.52 7.86
CA ALA A 187 5.25 26.09 8.96
C ALA A 187 5.51 26.90 10.25
N VAL A 188 6.77 27.17 10.59
CA VAL A 188 7.15 28.04 11.73
C VAL A 188 6.73 29.50 11.47
N LEU A 189 6.98 30.06 10.29
CA LEU A 189 6.59 31.42 9.95
C LEU A 189 5.06 31.58 9.94
N ASN A 190 4.33 30.58 9.46
CA ASN A 190 2.85 30.60 9.49
C ASN A 190 2.31 30.47 10.91
N SER A 191 2.98 29.72 11.81
CA SER A 191 2.59 29.64 13.22
C SER A 191 2.92 30.92 14.02
N LEU A 192 3.91 31.70 13.57
CA LEU A 192 4.26 33.00 14.17
C LEU A 192 3.45 34.17 13.58
N LYS A 193 2.91 34.02 12.37
CA LYS A 193 1.97 34.97 11.79
C LYS A 193 0.57 34.70 12.36
N ILE A 194 0.23 35.41 13.42
CA ILE A 194 -1.14 35.55 13.87
C ILE A 194 -1.93 36.23 12.76
N ASN A 195 -2.69 35.45 12.02
CA ASN A 195 -3.81 35.77 11.13
C ASN A 195 -3.88 37.13 10.41
N LYS A 196 -3.84 37.11 9.09
CA LYS A 196 -4.82 37.80 8.21
C LYS A 196 -4.53 37.55 6.73
N SER A 197 -4.74 36.36 6.23
CA SER A 197 -5.10 36.19 4.80
C SER A 197 -5.54 34.75 4.60
N GLY A 198 -6.73 34.57 4.04
CA GLY A 198 -7.30 33.25 3.72
C GLY A 198 -6.61 32.63 2.50
N GLU A 199 -5.34 32.31 2.60
CA GLU A 199 -4.70 31.38 1.69
C GLU A 199 -5.13 29.98 2.10
N ILE A 200 -5.90 29.34 1.27
CA ILE A 200 -6.26 27.92 1.37
C ILE A 200 -4.95 27.15 1.28
N ILE A 201 -4.46 26.73 2.44
CA ILE A 201 -3.45 25.67 2.52
C ILE A 201 -4.11 24.48 1.85
N THR A 202 -3.47 23.88 0.85
CA THR A 202 -3.91 22.62 0.22
C THR A 202 -4.27 21.66 1.33
N THR A 203 -5.56 21.49 1.57
CA THR A 203 -6.04 20.68 2.68
C THR A 203 -6.00 19.23 2.25
N LEU A 204 -5.39 18.39 3.07
CA LEU A 204 -5.59 16.96 2.96
C LEU A 204 -7.08 16.65 3.07
N ILE A 205 -7.50 15.53 2.46
CA ILE A 205 -8.89 15.09 2.60
C ILE A 205 -9.26 15.02 4.09
N ASP A 206 -10.41 15.58 4.44
CA ASP A 206 -10.95 15.50 5.79
C ASP A 206 -11.72 14.19 6.01
N GLU A 207 -12.26 13.62 4.93
CA GLU A 207 -13.05 12.39 4.92
C GLU A 207 -12.68 11.52 3.72
N PHE A 208 -12.96 10.22 3.81
CA PHE A 208 -12.76 9.24 2.74
C PHE A 208 -13.90 8.22 2.71
N LYS A 209 -14.15 7.62 1.54
CA LYS A 209 -15.06 6.49 1.40
C LYS A 209 -14.41 5.22 1.96
N TYR A 210 -15.25 4.36 2.53
CA TYR A 210 -14.81 3.07 3.04
C TYR A 210 -15.94 2.05 2.95
N PRO A 211 -15.74 0.86 2.32
CA PRO A 211 -16.76 -0.17 2.26
C PRO A 211 -17.12 -0.65 3.65
N LYS A 212 -18.41 -0.76 3.97
CA LYS A 212 -18.90 -1.04 5.32
C LYS A 212 -18.33 -2.30 5.97
N LEU A 213 -18.04 -3.33 5.18
CA LEU A 213 -17.44 -4.59 5.66
C LEU A 213 -15.93 -4.68 5.42
N GLY A 214 -15.27 -3.55 5.14
CA GLY A 214 -13.84 -3.47 4.82
C GLY A 214 -13.55 -3.48 3.31
N PRO A 215 -12.30 -3.19 2.90
CA PRO A 215 -11.90 -3.12 1.49
C PRO A 215 -12.10 -4.43 0.74
N GLY A 216 -12.04 -5.58 1.43
CA GLY A 216 -12.32 -6.89 0.84
C GLY A 216 -13.70 -7.00 0.21
N MET A 217 -14.71 -6.33 0.79
CA MET A 217 -16.06 -6.29 0.26
C MET A 217 -16.11 -5.87 -1.23
N MET A 218 -15.30 -4.89 -1.62
CA MET A 218 -15.18 -4.43 -3.01
C MET A 218 -14.75 -5.57 -3.93
N TRP A 219 -13.73 -6.31 -3.52
CA TRP A 219 -13.12 -7.33 -4.37
C TRP A 219 -13.90 -8.64 -4.37
N ASP A 220 -14.57 -8.96 -3.28
CA ASP A 220 -15.51 -10.08 -3.21
C ASP A 220 -16.73 -9.86 -4.13
N GLU A 221 -17.25 -8.63 -4.17
CA GLU A 221 -18.37 -8.28 -5.05
C GLU A 221 -17.93 -8.21 -6.52
N ALA A 222 -16.75 -7.66 -6.81
CA ALA A 222 -16.16 -7.71 -8.15
C ALA A 222 -16.02 -9.16 -8.65
N TYR A 223 -15.53 -10.05 -7.78
CA TYR A 223 -15.39 -11.48 -8.07
C TYR A 223 -16.74 -12.12 -8.44
N LYS A 224 -17.77 -11.90 -7.63
CA LYS A 224 -19.12 -12.44 -7.88
C LYS A 224 -19.69 -11.93 -9.20
N LYS A 225 -19.71 -10.62 -9.42
CA LYS A 225 -20.23 -9.99 -10.63
C LYS A 225 -19.49 -10.44 -11.89
N LEU A 226 -18.19 -10.66 -11.83
CA LEU A 226 -17.41 -11.19 -12.95
C LEU A 226 -17.74 -12.65 -13.26
N LEU A 227 -17.98 -13.50 -12.26
CA LEU A 227 -18.45 -14.87 -12.46
C LEU A 227 -19.83 -14.91 -13.13
N GLU A 228 -20.76 -14.05 -12.67
CA GLU A 228 -22.09 -13.91 -13.28
C GLU A 228 -22.02 -13.49 -14.76
N LYS A 229 -20.98 -12.72 -15.10
CA LYS A 229 -20.68 -12.30 -16.48
C LYS A 229 -19.87 -13.33 -17.27
N ASN A 230 -19.70 -14.57 -16.77
CA ASN A 230 -18.99 -15.68 -17.38
C ASN A 230 -17.46 -15.49 -17.55
N HIS A 231 -16.81 -14.68 -16.72
CA HIS A 231 -15.37 -14.76 -16.57
C HIS A 231 -14.99 -16.00 -15.76
N GLN A 232 -13.82 -16.56 -16.02
CA GLN A 232 -13.30 -17.67 -15.23
C GLN A 232 -12.27 -17.12 -14.24
N ILE A 233 -12.53 -17.26 -12.95
CA ILE A 233 -11.58 -16.86 -11.88
C ILE A 233 -11.25 -18.12 -11.08
N LEU A 234 -10.04 -18.63 -11.27
CA LEU A 234 -9.59 -19.91 -10.74
C LEU A 234 -8.64 -19.67 -9.56
N LEU A 235 -9.13 -20.00 -8.37
CA LEU A 235 -8.35 -19.90 -7.11
C LEU A 235 -7.46 -21.12 -6.93
N LYS A 236 -6.41 -21.02 -6.12
CA LYS A 236 -5.39 -22.06 -5.90
C LYS A 236 -4.77 -22.54 -7.23
N ARG A 237 -4.45 -21.61 -8.09
CA ARG A 237 -3.82 -21.79 -9.40
C ARG A 237 -2.61 -20.86 -9.49
N LYS A 238 -1.58 -21.20 -8.73
CA LYS A 238 -0.33 -20.44 -8.74
C LYS A 238 0.42 -20.70 -10.03
N VAL A 239 0.64 -19.66 -10.81
CA VAL A 239 1.47 -19.76 -12.02
C VAL A 239 2.93 -20.00 -11.63
N ILE A 240 3.53 -21.02 -12.23
CA ILE A 240 4.91 -21.43 -11.98
C ILE A 240 5.82 -21.28 -13.21
N GLU A 241 5.23 -21.28 -14.42
CA GLU A 241 5.98 -21.14 -15.65
C GLU A 241 5.15 -20.49 -16.75
N ILE A 242 5.79 -19.68 -17.59
CA ILE A 242 5.22 -19.00 -18.76
C ILE A 242 6.14 -19.26 -19.94
N GLU A 243 5.74 -20.14 -20.84
CA GLU A 243 6.49 -20.51 -22.04
C GLU A 243 6.06 -19.65 -23.21
N LYS A 244 7.02 -18.95 -23.85
CA LYS A 244 6.76 -18.17 -25.04
C LYS A 244 6.74 -19.05 -26.28
N ASN A 245 5.65 -19.01 -27.04
CA ASN A 245 5.53 -19.55 -28.39
C ASN A 245 5.48 -18.41 -29.42
N GLU A 246 5.41 -18.75 -30.72
CA GLU A 246 5.42 -17.74 -31.78
C GLU A 246 4.27 -16.72 -31.65
N ASN A 247 3.03 -17.19 -31.40
CA ASN A 247 1.82 -16.36 -31.42
C ASN A 247 1.04 -16.35 -30.11
N PHE A 248 1.48 -17.06 -29.08
CA PHE A 248 0.83 -17.17 -27.78
C PHE A 248 1.84 -17.56 -26.70
N TYR A 249 1.39 -17.47 -25.45
CA TYR A 249 2.07 -17.99 -24.28
C TYR A 249 1.34 -19.21 -23.76
N ARG A 250 2.08 -20.22 -23.31
CA ARG A 250 1.57 -21.36 -22.55
C ARG A 250 1.93 -21.14 -21.09
N VAL A 251 0.95 -21.19 -20.22
CA VAL A 251 1.07 -20.87 -18.81
C VAL A 251 0.78 -22.14 -18.00
N TYR A 252 1.70 -22.49 -17.12
CA TYR A 252 1.60 -23.67 -16.26
C TYR A 252 1.34 -23.25 -14.81
N THR A 253 0.47 -24.00 -14.14
CA THR A 253 0.15 -23.81 -12.74
C THR A 253 0.71 -24.96 -11.87
N ASP A 254 0.86 -24.70 -10.57
CA ASP A 254 1.28 -25.69 -9.58
C ASP A 254 0.28 -26.85 -9.41
N SER A 255 -0.97 -26.67 -9.87
CA SER A 255 -1.99 -27.72 -9.95
C SER A 255 -1.83 -28.65 -11.16
N GLY A 256 -0.86 -28.39 -12.06
CA GLY A 256 -0.61 -29.16 -13.28
C GLY A 256 -1.54 -28.81 -14.44
N GLU A 257 -2.30 -27.71 -14.35
CA GLU A 257 -3.14 -27.24 -15.44
C GLU A 257 -2.35 -26.32 -16.38
N GLU A 258 -2.78 -26.28 -17.64
CA GLU A 258 -2.16 -25.50 -18.69
C GLU A 258 -3.18 -24.55 -19.31
N PHE A 259 -2.77 -23.31 -19.56
CA PHE A 259 -3.57 -22.27 -20.18
C PHE A 259 -2.78 -21.66 -21.33
N PHE A 260 -3.49 -21.15 -22.33
CA PHE A 260 -2.90 -20.56 -23.52
C PHE A 260 -3.50 -19.18 -23.74
N ALA A 261 -2.66 -18.17 -23.98
CA ALA A 261 -3.13 -16.80 -24.17
C ALA A 261 -2.24 -16.01 -25.12
N LYS A 262 -2.85 -15.06 -25.86
CA LYS A 262 -2.09 -14.11 -26.68
C LYS A 262 -1.44 -13.03 -25.85
N ASN A 263 -2.16 -12.53 -24.83
CA ASN A 263 -1.72 -11.47 -23.94
C ASN A 263 -1.83 -11.92 -22.50
N ILE A 264 -0.85 -11.52 -21.68
CA ILE A 264 -0.83 -11.80 -20.25
C ILE A 264 -0.78 -10.48 -19.47
N ILE A 265 -1.76 -10.26 -18.60
CA ILE A 265 -1.69 -9.23 -17.57
C ILE A 265 -1.27 -9.89 -16.26
N THR A 266 -0.25 -9.38 -15.59
CA THR A 266 0.27 -10.04 -14.41
C THR A 266 0.53 -9.08 -13.26
N SER A 267 -0.04 -9.40 -12.09
CA SER A 267 0.29 -8.78 -10.81
C SER A 267 1.25 -9.63 -9.97
N MET A 268 1.76 -10.73 -10.52
CA MET A 268 2.84 -11.50 -9.93
C MET A 268 4.05 -10.58 -9.64
N PRO A 269 4.76 -10.74 -8.51
CA PRO A 269 5.93 -9.92 -8.22
C PRO A 269 6.91 -9.85 -9.40
N LEU A 270 7.27 -8.62 -9.81
CA LEU A 270 8.19 -8.38 -10.94
C LEU A 270 9.50 -9.15 -10.78
N ALA A 271 9.98 -9.27 -9.54
CA ALA A 271 11.14 -10.05 -9.15
C ALA A 271 11.09 -11.52 -9.63
N HIS A 272 9.91 -12.09 -9.78
CA HIS A 272 9.75 -13.51 -10.14
C HIS A 272 9.67 -13.73 -11.65
N LEU A 273 9.22 -12.74 -12.43
CA LEU A 273 9.01 -12.91 -13.88
C LEU A 273 10.23 -13.45 -14.64
N PRO A 274 11.47 -12.95 -14.40
CA PRO A 274 12.65 -13.47 -15.11
C PRO A 274 12.89 -14.97 -14.89
N LYS A 275 12.52 -15.49 -13.72
CA LYS A 275 12.64 -16.92 -13.41
C LYS A 275 11.43 -17.74 -13.85
N THR A 276 10.30 -17.11 -14.07
CA THR A 276 9.06 -17.78 -14.47
C THR A 276 8.95 -17.94 -16.00
N ILE A 277 9.49 -17.01 -16.77
CA ILE A 277 9.39 -17.02 -18.22
C ILE A 277 10.42 -17.96 -18.87
N ILE A 278 9.99 -18.68 -19.92
CA ILE A 278 10.82 -19.57 -20.74
C ILE A 278 10.69 -19.14 -22.22
N PRO A 279 11.81 -19.09 -22.99
CA PRO A 279 13.18 -19.35 -22.57
C PRO A 279 13.69 -18.35 -21.53
N LYS A 280 14.59 -18.80 -20.65
CA LYS A 280 15.17 -17.96 -19.61
C LYS A 280 15.93 -16.78 -20.23
N PRO A 281 15.82 -15.56 -19.65
CA PRO A 281 16.62 -14.42 -20.08
C PRO A 281 18.09 -14.58 -19.69
N LYS A 282 18.91 -13.61 -20.08
CA LYS A 282 20.30 -13.50 -19.63
C LYS A 282 20.36 -13.42 -18.10
N SER A 283 21.48 -13.92 -17.53
CA SER A 283 21.73 -13.89 -16.08
C SER A 283 21.54 -12.52 -15.44
N GLU A 284 21.96 -11.45 -16.09
CA GLU A 284 21.80 -10.06 -15.64
C GLU A 284 20.33 -9.69 -15.35
N ILE A 285 19.38 -10.17 -16.14
CA ILE A 285 17.95 -9.92 -15.93
C ILE A 285 17.42 -10.76 -14.75
N ILE A 286 17.91 -11.98 -14.60
CA ILE A 286 17.59 -12.84 -13.44
C ILE A 286 18.11 -12.19 -12.16
N GLU A 287 19.36 -11.73 -12.16
CA GLU A 287 19.98 -11.02 -11.03
C GLU A 287 19.24 -9.73 -10.68
N SER A 288 18.78 -8.96 -11.69
CA SER A 288 17.94 -7.80 -11.47
C SER A 288 16.63 -8.17 -10.74
N GLY A 289 16.04 -9.34 -11.03
CA GLY A 289 14.88 -9.87 -10.31
C GLY A 289 15.22 -10.25 -8.87
N ASP A 290 16.33 -10.95 -8.65
CA ASP A 290 16.77 -11.39 -7.32
C ASP A 290 17.10 -10.22 -6.38
N ASN A 291 17.54 -9.10 -6.94
CA ASN A 291 17.85 -7.88 -6.19
C ASN A 291 16.61 -7.05 -5.83
N LEU A 292 15.42 -7.36 -6.37
CA LEU A 292 14.17 -6.70 -5.98
C LEU A 292 13.59 -7.36 -4.73
N THR A 293 13.72 -6.69 -3.59
CA THR A 293 13.33 -7.20 -2.29
C THR A 293 11.97 -6.65 -1.83
N PHE A 294 11.37 -7.31 -0.84
CA PHE A 294 10.07 -6.93 -0.26
C PHE A 294 10.16 -6.93 1.25
N ARG A 295 9.31 -6.10 1.87
CA ARG A 295 8.95 -6.25 3.29
C ARG A 295 7.67 -7.06 3.39
N ASP A 296 7.65 -7.93 4.35
CA ASP A 296 6.48 -8.71 4.72
C ASP A 296 5.71 -7.99 5.84
N PHE A 297 4.47 -8.32 5.98
CA PHE A 297 3.56 -7.68 6.92
C PHE A 297 2.97 -8.71 7.86
N LEU A 298 2.97 -8.40 9.13
CA LEU A 298 2.35 -9.18 10.17
C LEU A 298 1.41 -8.27 10.95
N SER A 299 0.16 -8.70 11.10
CA SER A 299 -0.84 -8.00 11.90
C SER A 299 -1.31 -8.89 13.04
N VAL A 300 -1.36 -8.31 14.23
CA VAL A 300 -2.00 -8.92 15.40
C VAL A 300 -3.25 -8.13 15.72
N ALA A 301 -4.41 -8.73 15.51
CA ALA A 301 -5.70 -8.13 15.84
C ALA A 301 -6.12 -8.53 17.25
N LEU A 302 -6.37 -7.56 18.12
CA LEU A 302 -6.78 -7.74 19.52
C LEU A 302 -8.18 -7.20 19.74
N VAL A 303 -9.11 -8.02 20.19
CA VAL A 303 -10.45 -7.61 20.59
C VAL A 303 -10.37 -7.03 21.99
N ILE A 304 -10.85 -5.80 22.14
CA ILE A 304 -10.78 -5.03 23.38
C ILE A 304 -12.19 -4.89 23.99
N ASP A 305 -12.32 -5.10 25.30
CA ASP A 305 -13.56 -4.90 26.06
C ASP A 305 -13.83 -3.41 26.29
N SER A 306 -14.03 -2.69 25.19
CA SER A 306 -14.33 -1.27 25.14
C SER A 306 -14.90 -0.91 23.77
N GLU A 307 -15.89 -0.04 23.72
CA GLU A 307 -16.42 0.48 22.46
C GLU A 307 -15.41 1.34 21.69
N ASN A 308 -14.59 2.11 22.42
CA ASN A 308 -13.65 3.06 21.87
C ASN A 308 -12.32 3.05 22.63
N ALA A 309 -11.26 2.57 21.99
CA ALA A 309 -9.92 2.71 22.54
C ALA A 309 -9.35 4.12 22.28
N PHE A 310 -9.47 4.60 21.03
CA PHE A 310 -9.07 5.96 20.59
C PHE A 310 -9.81 6.29 19.28
N PRO A 311 -9.96 7.60 18.93
CA PRO A 311 -10.76 8.00 17.77
C PRO A 311 -10.05 7.84 16.41
N ASP A 312 -8.74 7.65 16.42
CA ASP A 312 -7.94 7.56 15.19
C ASP A 312 -8.27 6.32 14.37
N ASN A 313 -8.19 6.43 13.03
CA ASN A 313 -8.21 5.25 12.16
C ASN A 313 -6.95 4.41 12.43
N TRP A 314 -5.79 5.09 12.55
CA TRP A 314 -4.55 4.48 13.03
C TRP A 314 -3.63 5.50 13.69
N ILE A 315 -2.71 4.98 14.50
CA ILE A 315 -1.65 5.72 15.17
C ILE A 315 -0.31 5.20 14.67
N TYR A 316 0.60 6.11 14.27
CA TYR A 316 1.98 5.79 13.94
C TYR A 316 2.82 5.73 15.21
N ILE A 317 3.50 4.62 15.48
CA ILE A 317 4.25 4.39 16.71
C ILE A 317 5.73 4.67 16.48
N HIS A 318 6.20 5.81 16.97
CA HIS A 318 7.60 6.26 16.88
C HIS A 318 8.42 5.91 18.10
N GLU A 319 7.87 5.17 19.07
CA GLU A 319 8.59 4.70 20.26
C GLU A 319 9.62 3.63 19.88
N PRO A 320 10.92 3.81 20.20
CA PRO A 320 11.94 2.83 19.87
C PRO A 320 11.86 1.55 20.72
N GLU A 321 11.17 1.61 21.86
CA GLU A 321 11.12 0.52 22.85
C GLU A 321 10.10 -0.57 22.51
N VAL A 322 9.29 -0.41 21.44
CA VAL A 322 8.31 -1.37 20.96
C VAL A 322 8.57 -1.69 19.51
N LYS A 323 8.21 -2.91 19.09
CA LYS A 323 8.38 -3.38 17.69
C LYS A 323 7.24 -2.96 16.79
N VAL A 324 6.05 -2.72 17.35
CA VAL A 324 4.87 -2.28 16.58
C VAL A 324 5.15 -0.95 15.87
N GLY A 325 4.77 -0.90 14.59
CA GLY A 325 4.94 0.31 13.76
C GLY A 325 3.68 1.16 13.68
N ARG A 326 2.50 0.53 13.61
CA ARG A 326 1.20 1.21 13.60
C ARG A 326 0.19 0.43 14.41
N VAL A 327 -0.79 1.15 14.97
CA VAL A 327 -1.95 0.55 15.62
C VAL A 327 -3.21 1.11 14.97
N GLN A 328 -4.02 0.24 14.39
CA GLN A 328 -5.32 0.57 13.82
C GLN A 328 -6.44 0.37 14.84
N ASN A 329 -7.51 1.18 14.76
CA ASN A 329 -8.77 0.93 15.45
C ASN A 329 -9.85 0.62 14.41
N TYR A 330 -10.17 -0.65 14.22
CA TYR A 330 -11.12 -1.09 13.18
C TYR A 330 -12.52 -0.54 13.40
N GLY A 331 -12.96 -0.32 14.65
CA GLY A 331 -14.23 0.34 14.96
C GLY A 331 -14.33 1.77 14.43
N SER A 332 -13.22 2.50 14.35
CA SER A 332 -13.19 3.85 13.77
C SER A 332 -13.21 3.84 12.23
N TRP A 333 -12.85 2.73 11.58
CA TRP A 333 -13.00 2.56 10.14
C TRP A 333 -14.45 2.23 9.77
N SER A 334 -15.05 1.27 10.48
CA SER A 334 -16.45 0.91 10.29
C SER A 334 -17.02 0.23 11.52
N PRO A 335 -18.25 0.61 11.96
CA PRO A 335 -18.94 -0.10 13.03
C PRO A 335 -19.33 -1.53 12.66
N TYR A 336 -19.31 -1.89 11.36
CA TYR A 336 -19.60 -3.24 10.87
C TYR A 336 -18.39 -4.18 10.90
N LEU A 337 -17.18 -3.67 11.23
CA LEU A 337 -15.99 -4.50 11.44
C LEU A 337 -15.92 -5.07 12.87
N VAL A 338 -16.67 -4.50 13.78
CA VAL A 338 -16.69 -4.81 15.22
C VAL A 338 -18.09 -5.21 15.65
N LYS A 339 -18.24 -5.77 16.85
CA LYS A 339 -19.52 -6.25 17.38
C LYS A 339 -19.61 -6.16 18.90
N ASP A 340 -20.79 -6.40 19.44
CA ASP A 340 -21.07 -6.56 20.88
C ASP A 340 -20.63 -5.35 21.74
N GLY A 341 -20.67 -4.13 21.19
CA GLY A 341 -20.23 -2.92 21.91
C GLY A 341 -18.74 -2.92 22.25
N LYS A 342 -17.91 -3.62 21.46
CA LYS A 342 -16.47 -3.75 21.66
C LYS A 342 -15.72 -3.27 20.42
N THR A 343 -14.42 -3.04 20.56
CA THR A 343 -13.58 -2.69 19.41
C THR A 343 -12.50 -3.73 19.16
N CYS A 344 -11.86 -3.63 18.00
CA CYS A 344 -10.72 -4.45 17.65
C CYS A 344 -9.57 -3.54 17.20
N LEU A 345 -8.39 -3.75 17.79
CA LEU A 345 -7.16 -3.03 17.44
C LEU A 345 -6.23 -3.91 16.63
N GLY A 346 -5.69 -3.40 15.52
CA GLY A 346 -4.73 -4.09 14.68
C GLY A 346 -3.32 -3.52 14.89
N LEU A 347 -2.42 -4.34 15.42
CA LEU A 347 -1.01 -4.00 15.57
C LEU A 347 -0.24 -4.46 14.33
N GLU A 348 0.41 -3.54 13.67
CA GLU A 348 1.16 -3.79 12.45
C GLU A 348 2.66 -3.86 12.70
N TYR A 349 3.22 -5.00 12.33
CA TYR A 349 4.66 -5.27 12.37
C TYR A 349 5.19 -5.44 10.95
N PHE A 350 6.28 -4.79 10.66
CA PHE A 350 6.98 -4.88 9.38
C PHE A 350 8.16 -5.82 9.55
N VAL A 351 8.14 -6.93 8.87
CA VAL A 351 9.04 -8.06 9.10
C VAL A 351 9.58 -8.60 7.78
N ASN A 352 10.51 -9.55 7.85
CA ASN A 352 10.88 -10.39 6.71
C ASN A 352 10.54 -11.85 7.03
N ILE A 353 10.25 -12.63 6.00
CA ILE A 353 10.13 -14.09 6.14
C ILE A 353 11.42 -14.62 6.75
N GLY A 354 11.29 -15.37 7.86
CA GLY A 354 12.43 -15.91 8.61
C GLY A 354 12.87 -15.09 9.81
N ASP A 355 12.41 -13.86 9.95
CA ASP A 355 12.66 -13.05 11.16
C ASP A 355 12.06 -13.70 12.41
N GLU A 356 12.56 -13.33 13.59
CA GLU A 356 12.05 -13.76 14.89
C GLU A 356 10.53 -13.59 14.99
N LEU A 357 10.00 -12.41 14.69
CA LEU A 357 8.56 -12.14 14.75
C LEU A 357 7.77 -12.97 13.72
N TRP A 358 8.33 -13.18 12.50
CA TRP A 358 7.64 -13.97 11.49
C TRP A 358 7.47 -15.44 11.89
N THR A 359 8.47 -16.01 12.56
CA THR A 359 8.51 -17.41 12.97
C THR A 359 7.90 -17.66 14.35
N MET A 360 7.66 -16.61 15.13
CA MET A 360 7.05 -16.67 16.46
C MET A 360 5.64 -17.28 16.39
N LYS A 361 5.25 -18.04 17.41
CA LYS A 361 3.89 -18.61 17.50
C LYS A 361 2.85 -17.53 17.70
N ASP A 362 1.62 -17.81 17.28
CA ASP A 362 0.52 -16.84 17.35
C ASP A 362 0.24 -16.40 18.80
N GLU A 363 0.30 -17.31 19.76
CA GLU A 363 0.08 -17.00 21.18
C GLU A 363 1.16 -16.07 21.74
N GLU A 364 2.42 -16.27 21.32
CA GLU A 364 3.54 -15.41 21.72
C GLU A 364 3.43 -14.01 21.12
N LEU A 365 3.01 -13.92 19.84
CA LEU A 365 2.75 -12.65 19.17
C LEU A 365 1.59 -11.88 19.81
N ILE A 366 0.53 -12.57 20.18
CA ILE A 366 -0.61 -11.99 20.90
C ILE A 366 -0.16 -11.47 22.26
N SER A 367 0.67 -12.23 23.00
CA SER A 367 1.23 -11.77 24.27
C SER A 367 2.12 -10.53 24.09
N LEU A 368 3.02 -10.54 23.11
CA LEU A 368 3.86 -9.39 22.78
C LEU A 368 3.01 -8.14 22.44
N ALA A 369 1.98 -8.31 21.63
CA ALA A 369 1.09 -7.22 21.25
C ALA A 369 0.34 -6.61 22.46
N LYS A 370 -0.11 -7.43 23.41
CA LYS A 370 -0.70 -6.98 24.68
C LYS A 370 0.32 -6.18 25.51
N ASP A 371 1.55 -6.71 25.63
CA ASP A 371 2.62 -6.07 26.38
C ASP A 371 2.99 -4.70 25.80
N GLU A 372 3.06 -4.59 24.47
CA GLU A 372 3.39 -3.35 23.80
C GLU A 372 2.29 -2.30 23.93
N LEU A 373 0.99 -2.66 23.79
CA LEU A 373 -0.12 -1.71 23.97
C LEU A 373 -0.21 -1.21 25.40
N GLU A 374 0.02 -2.06 26.40
CA GLU A 374 0.05 -1.66 27.81
C GLU A 374 1.23 -0.72 28.08
N LYS A 375 2.42 -1.04 27.55
CA LYS A 375 3.62 -0.19 27.65
C LYS A 375 3.38 1.20 27.05
N LEU A 376 2.65 1.24 25.92
CA LEU A 376 2.20 2.48 25.29
C LEU A 376 1.06 3.17 26.06
N SER A 377 0.52 2.57 27.12
CA SER A 377 -0.64 3.09 27.87
C SER A 377 -1.88 3.31 26.98
N LEU A 378 -2.03 2.51 25.93
CA LEU A 378 -3.19 2.57 25.03
C LEU A 378 -4.34 1.68 25.53
N ILE A 379 -4.03 0.58 26.22
CA ILE A 379 -4.98 -0.34 26.86
C ILE A 379 -4.39 -0.90 28.14
N THR A 380 -5.19 -1.66 28.92
CA THR A 380 -4.72 -2.60 29.93
C THR A 380 -4.76 -4.01 29.38
N LYS A 381 -3.84 -4.89 29.76
CA LYS A 381 -3.80 -6.29 29.26
C LYS A 381 -5.10 -7.04 29.54
N ASP A 382 -5.68 -6.81 30.71
CA ASP A 382 -6.92 -7.46 31.14
C ASP A 382 -8.14 -7.08 30.30
N SER A 383 -8.07 -5.98 29.53
CA SER A 383 -9.13 -5.58 28.59
C SER A 383 -9.12 -6.39 27.30
N VAL A 384 -8.10 -7.22 27.03
CA VAL A 384 -8.01 -8.00 25.79
C VAL A 384 -8.72 -9.34 25.95
N LEU A 385 -9.76 -9.54 25.16
CA LEU A 385 -10.61 -10.74 25.17
C LEU A 385 -10.12 -11.84 24.21
N GLU A 386 -9.80 -11.46 22.99
CA GLU A 386 -9.41 -12.36 21.90
C GLU A 386 -8.22 -11.78 21.14
N GLY A 387 -7.45 -12.64 20.46
CA GLY A 387 -6.35 -12.22 19.59
C GLY A 387 -6.23 -13.10 18.35
N TYR A 388 -5.85 -12.50 17.23
CA TYR A 388 -5.69 -13.16 15.93
C TYR A 388 -4.44 -12.67 15.23
N VAL A 389 -3.77 -13.56 14.49
CA VAL A 389 -2.56 -13.24 13.75
C VAL A 389 -2.76 -13.44 12.26
N VAL A 390 -2.31 -12.48 11.47
CA VAL A 390 -2.30 -12.55 10.01
C VAL A 390 -0.90 -12.25 9.50
N ARG A 391 -0.35 -13.16 8.71
CA ARG A 391 0.93 -13.00 8.01
C ARG A 391 0.69 -12.79 6.53
N MET A 392 1.23 -11.71 5.98
CA MET A 392 1.11 -11.36 4.56
C MET A 392 2.50 -11.17 3.95
N PRO A 393 2.96 -12.12 3.13
CA PRO A 393 4.25 -12.00 2.45
C PRO A 393 4.19 -10.93 1.35
N LYS A 394 5.33 -10.28 1.11
CA LYS A 394 5.55 -9.34 -0.01
C LYS A 394 4.55 -8.17 -0.03
N ALA A 395 4.24 -7.61 1.14
CA ALA A 395 3.28 -6.51 1.26
C ALA A 395 3.80 -5.18 0.69
N TYR A 396 5.10 -4.93 0.81
CA TYR A 396 5.72 -3.67 0.38
C TYR A 396 6.99 -3.93 -0.46
N PRO A 397 7.08 -3.39 -1.70
CA PRO A 397 8.33 -3.37 -2.44
C PRO A 397 9.34 -2.45 -1.74
N VAL A 398 10.57 -2.90 -1.55
CA VAL A 398 11.63 -2.11 -0.92
C VAL A 398 12.31 -1.23 -1.97
N TYR A 399 12.55 0.03 -1.63
CA TYR A 399 13.20 1.03 -2.48
C TYR A 399 14.63 1.26 -1.98
N ASP A 400 15.50 0.28 -2.24
CA ASP A 400 16.93 0.42 -2.02
C ASP A 400 17.58 1.34 -3.07
N LEU A 401 18.88 1.56 -2.96
CA LEU A 401 19.59 2.47 -3.87
C LEU A 401 19.64 1.99 -5.34
N ASN A 402 19.40 0.71 -5.60
CA ASN A 402 19.54 0.09 -6.92
C ASN A 402 18.21 -0.37 -7.53
N TYR A 403 17.11 -0.26 -6.80
CA TYR A 403 15.81 -0.81 -7.24
C TYR A 403 15.37 -0.28 -8.60
N SER A 404 15.63 1.00 -8.89
CA SER A 404 15.22 1.66 -10.12
C SER A 404 15.91 1.05 -11.36
N ASP A 405 17.21 0.77 -11.26
CA ASP A 405 17.97 0.15 -12.35
C ASP A 405 17.52 -1.29 -12.57
N ASN A 406 17.26 -2.05 -11.52
CA ASN A 406 16.74 -3.40 -11.60
C ASN A 406 15.36 -3.43 -12.29
N ILE A 407 14.44 -2.53 -11.94
CA ILE A 407 13.14 -2.39 -12.62
C ILE A 407 13.34 -2.04 -14.10
N LYS A 408 14.23 -1.10 -14.41
CA LYS A 408 14.52 -0.67 -15.78
C LYS A 408 15.05 -1.82 -16.64
N ASN A 409 15.96 -2.64 -16.10
CA ASN A 409 16.51 -3.80 -16.80
C ASN A 409 15.39 -4.79 -17.17
N ILE A 410 14.55 -5.17 -16.19
CA ILE A 410 13.45 -6.11 -16.40
C ILE A 410 12.40 -5.54 -17.35
N SER A 411 11.98 -4.29 -17.16
CA SER A 411 10.96 -3.66 -18.01
C SER A 411 11.42 -3.47 -19.46
N THR A 412 12.70 -3.16 -19.67
CA THR A 412 13.30 -3.06 -21.01
C THR A 412 13.34 -4.43 -21.68
N TRP A 413 13.72 -5.48 -20.97
CA TRP A 413 13.69 -6.84 -21.47
C TRP A 413 12.27 -7.28 -21.85
N LEU A 414 11.27 -7.06 -20.97
CA LEU A 414 9.88 -7.37 -21.26
C LEU A 414 9.38 -6.63 -22.51
N LYS A 415 9.62 -5.33 -22.61
CA LYS A 415 9.24 -4.52 -23.76
C LYS A 415 9.84 -5.02 -25.07
N LYS A 416 11.09 -5.50 -25.05
CA LYS A 416 11.81 -5.99 -26.23
C LYS A 416 11.40 -7.40 -26.64
N GLU A 417 11.29 -8.31 -25.67
CA GLU A 417 11.17 -9.75 -25.95
C GLU A 417 9.79 -10.32 -25.63
N HIS A 418 9.01 -9.66 -24.73
CA HIS A 418 7.72 -10.12 -24.24
C HIS A 418 6.67 -8.99 -24.24
N LYS A 419 6.53 -8.28 -25.36
CA LYS A 419 5.65 -7.10 -25.49
C LYS A 419 4.17 -7.34 -25.13
N ASN A 420 3.75 -8.59 -25.12
CA ASN A 420 2.39 -9.00 -24.78
C ASN A 420 2.26 -9.46 -23.32
N ILE A 421 3.29 -9.24 -22.48
CA ILE A 421 3.22 -9.41 -21.02
C ILE A 421 3.18 -8.03 -20.37
N PHE A 422 2.13 -7.73 -19.63
CA PHE A 422 1.87 -6.44 -19.00
C PHE A 422 1.91 -6.59 -17.47
N PRO A 423 3.02 -6.20 -16.82
CA PRO A 423 3.07 -6.17 -15.37
C PRO A 423 2.23 -5.00 -14.84
N VAL A 424 1.35 -5.27 -13.85
CA VAL A 424 0.41 -4.29 -13.30
C VAL A 424 0.38 -4.35 -11.77
N GLY A 425 -0.12 -3.29 -11.16
CA GLY A 425 -0.33 -3.21 -9.71
C GLY A 425 0.93 -2.95 -8.91
N ARG A 426 0.86 -3.20 -7.60
CA ARG A 426 1.97 -2.93 -6.67
C ARG A 426 3.16 -3.87 -6.91
N ASN A 427 2.93 -5.17 -6.77
CA ASN A 427 3.99 -6.17 -6.83
C ASN A 427 4.43 -6.45 -8.27
N GLY A 428 3.49 -6.45 -9.23
CA GLY A 428 3.80 -6.67 -10.64
C GLY A 428 4.68 -5.57 -11.24
N MET A 429 4.68 -4.38 -10.67
CA MET A 429 5.53 -3.26 -11.11
C MET A 429 6.65 -2.93 -10.13
N HIS A 430 6.73 -3.61 -9.01
CA HIS A 430 7.61 -3.29 -7.89
C HIS A 430 7.53 -1.80 -7.50
N ARG A 431 6.30 -1.29 -7.38
CA ARG A 431 5.99 0.10 -7.03
C ARG A 431 5.02 0.19 -5.86
N TYR A 432 5.16 1.22 -5.05
CA TYR A 432 4.25 1.47 -3.93
C TYR A 432 2.92 2.07 -4.45
N ASN A 433 2.25 1.31 -5.31
CA ASN A 433 0.93 1.66 -5.81
C ASN A 433 -0.14 1.43 -4.74
N ASN A 434 -0.98 2.43 -4.49
CA ASN A 434 -2.23 2.22 -3.79
C ASN A 434 -3.21 1.47 -4.71
N GLN A 435 -4.41 1.12 -4.21
CA GLN A 435 -5.32 0.33 -5.01
C GLN A 435 -5.79 1.04 -6.29
N ASP A 436 -6.04 2.36 -6.24
CA ASP A 436 -6.42 3.17 -7.40
C ASP A 436 -5.33 3.21 -8.48
N HIS A 437 -4.06 3.40 -8.08
CA HIS A 437 -2.93 3.30 -9.00
C HIS A 437 -2.84 1.89 -9.61
N SER A 438 -3.04 0.86 -8.80
CA SER A 438 -3.06 -0.53 -9.26
C SER A 438 -4.18 -0.78 -10.28
N MET A 439 -5.35 -0.23 -10.04
CA MET A 439 -6.49 -0.26 -10.97
C MET A 439 -6.16 0.46 -12.27
N MET A 440 -5.59 1.67 -12.21
CA MET A 440 -5.24 2.45 -13.40
C MET A 440 -4.19 1.75 -14.28
N THR A 441 -3.21 1.06 -13.69
CA THR A 441 -2.26 0.28 -14.48
C THR A 441 -2.94 -0.83 -15.27
N ALA A 442 -3.97 -1.45 -14.69
CA ALA A 442 -4.76 -2.50 -15.33
C ALA A 442 -5.66 -1.95 -16.44
N ILE A 443 -6.40 -0.87 -16.17
CA ILE A 443 -7.26 -0.19 -17.16
C ILE A 443 -6.45 0.21 -18.40
N LYS A 444 -5.33 0.90 -18.20
CA LYS A 444 -4.44 1.31 -19.30
C LYS A 444 -3.88 0.12 -20.08
N SER A 445 -3.54 -0.98 -19.41
CA SER A 445 -3.04 -2.18 -20.07
C SER A 445 -4.11 -2.83 -20.94
N ILE A 446 -5.34 -2.96 -20.47
CA ILE A 446 -6.47 -3.49 -21.26
C ILE A 446 -6.73 -2.62 -22.49
N ARG A 447 -6.75 -1.29 -22.35
CA ARG A 447 -6.96 -0.36 -23.46
C ARG A 447 -5.83 -0.41 -24.49
N ASN A 448 -4.60 -0.58 -24.04
CA ASN A 448 -3.47 -0.82 -24.96
C ASN A 448 -3.66 -2.10 -25.79
N ILE A 449 -4.17 -3.17 -25.16
CA ILE A 449 -4.38 -4.46 -25.83
C ILE A 449 -5.59 -4.41 -26.79
N LEU A 450 -6.72 -3.91 -26.32
CA LEU A 450 -8.01 -4.07 -27.02
C LEU A 450 -8.39 -2.86 -27.87
N ASN A 451 -7.94 -1.67 -27.51
CA ASN A 451 -8.26 -0.42 -28.19
C ASN A 451 -7.08 0.17 -28.99
N GLY A 452 -5.90 -0.48 -28.90
CA GLY A 452 -4.69 -0.03 -29.61
C GLY A 452 -4.13 1.29 -29.08
N GLU A 453 -4.47 1.67 -27.83
CA GLU A 453 -3.90 2.83 -27.15
C GLU A 453 -2.41 2.59 -26.86
N ASN A 454 -1.68 3.68 -26.67
CA ASN A 454 -0.25 3.60 -26.34
C ASN A 454 0.03 4.28 -24.99
N ASN A 455 -0.73 3.88 -23.96
CA ASN A 455 -0.54 4.40 -22.62
C ASN A 455 0.76 3.85 -22.01
N ASN A 456 1.54 4.73 -21.41
CA ASN A 456 2.67 4.32 -20.59
C ASN A 456 2.20 3.93 -19.18
N ILE A 457 2.06 2.63 -18.92
CA ILE A 457 1.62 2.14 -17.61
C ILE A 457 2.63 2.44 -16.50
N TRP A 458 3.91 2.66 -16.86
CA TRP A 458 4.97 2.99 -15.91
C TRP A 458 4.94 4.46 -15.43
N GLU A 459 4.11 5.31 -16.04
CA GLU A 459 3.88 6.69 -15.63
C GLU A 459 2.71 6.87 -14.66
N VAL A 460 2.01 5.79 -14.32
CA VAL A 460 1.02 5.81 -13.24
C VAL A 460 1.75 5.99 -11.89
N ASN A 461 1.23 6.86 -11.01
CA ASN A 461 1.82 7.15 -9.68
C ASN A 461 3.24 7.77 -9.76
N VAL A 462 3.48 8.64 -10.71
CA VAL A 462 4.70 9.47 -10.81
C VAL A 462 4.43 10.96 -10.54
N GLU A 463 3.18 11.28 -10.19
CA GLU A 463 2.77 12.65 -9.90
C GLU A 463 3.54 13.22 -8.71
N ASP A 464 3.88 14.50 -8.83
CA ASP A 464 4.64 15.22 -7.81
C ASP A 464 3.81 15.60 -6.58
N ASP A 465 2.49 15.50 -6.65
CA ASP A 465 1.58 15.83 -5.57
C ASP A 465 1.41 14.68 -4.58
N TYR A 466 1.30 15.01 -3.30
CA TYR A 466 0.96 14.02 -2.29
C TYR A 466 -0.43 13.43 -2.60
N HIS A 467 -0.56 12.12 -2.56
CA HIS A 467 -1.76 11.40 -2.99
C HIS A 467 -3.06 11.88 -2.32
N GLU A 468 -3.00 12.27 -1.05
CA GLU A 468 -4.15 12.75 -0.28
C GLU A 468 -4.38 14.29 -0.37
N GLU A 469 -3.62 15.03 -1.20
CA GLU A 469 -3.88 16.46 -1.44
C GLU A 469 -4.98 16.64 -2.49
N VAL A 470 -6.04 17.36 -2.12
CA VAL A 470 -7.22 17.55 -2.98
C VAL A 470 -7.05 18.86 -3.78
N SER A 471 -6.60 18.74 -5.02
CA SER A 471 -6.59 19.85 -5.98
C SER A 471 -7.52 19.60 -7.17
N THR A 472 -7.83 18.33 -7.45
CA THR A 472 -8.61 17.88 -8.61
C THR A 472 -9.46 16.65 -8.26
N GLY A 473 -10.44 16.30 -9.12
CA GLY A 473 -11.32 15.14 -8.96
C GLY A 473 -12.64 15.47 -8.24
N ARG A 474 -13.51 14.46 -8.09
CA ARG A 474 -14.88 14.61 -7.55
C ARG A 474 -14.92 15.11 -6.09
N ASP A 475 -13.86 14.87 -5.32
CA ASP A 475 -13.74 15.28 -3.92
C ASP A 475 -13.00 16.64 -3.77
N ALA A 476 -12.69 17.32 -4.88
CA ALA A 476 -12.07 18.64 -4.81
C ALA A 476 -13.03 19.64 -4.15
N PRO A 477 -12.56 20.49 -3.21
CA PRO A 477 -13.40 21.45 -2.57
C PRO A 477 -13.98 22.41 -3.61
N ILE A 478 -15.31 22.56 -3.63
CA ILE A 478 -16.00 23.53 -4.48
C ILE A 478 -15.46 24.91 -4.10
N LYS A 479 -14.77 25.59 -5.02
CA LYS A 479 -14.37 26.97 -4.82
C LYS A 479 -15.65 27.77 -4.55
N LYS A 480 -15.84 28.19 -3.29
CA LYS A 480 -16.88 29.17 -2.98
C LYS A 480 -16.49 30.47 -3.72
N THR A 481 -17.20 30.72 -4.80
CA THR A 481 -17.14 32.00 -5.55
C THR A 481 -17.63 33.13 -4.67
#